data_23dd3456336669d06e2c213298629d78
#
_entry.id   23dd3456336669d06e2c213298629d78
#
_cell.length_a   1.000
_cell.length_b   1.000
_cell.length_c   1.000
_cell.angle_alpha   90.00
_cell.angle_beta   90.00
_cell.angle_gamma   90.00
#
_symmetry.space_group_name_H-M   'P 1'
#
loop_
_entity.id
_entity.type
_entity.pdbx_description
1 polymer ?
#
loop_
_entity_poly.entity_id
_entity_poly.type
_entity_poly.pdbx_seq_one_letter_code
_entity_poly.pdbx_strand_id
1 'polypeptide(L)'
;MKKLIAGALGIALAFQIGITQAQELKGEYKLGVLEPLTGNLAVQGKLHLEGYEIMRDLINSQFGGVMGRKLVLVVGDAPDPTAAASEATRLATRERVKVITGTFSSTLCGAASEAAARQNVIYWETSCVDPRFTRRGLKNVFRTEIDGIGFGWYNVEFIAKYLAPRLGKKPNELRIAYIAEDSSYGQGVTEAARERAKKEFGMQEVALEYYTFTTNDLTPVILKLKNANPDVLHHIARDQDAILFWRQAREQNFDVKAVVHAGATGYGNPGFGKALGNDANGPFALSEPGPGFILDKMRPEGQKIERAFREAVKAKTGSDVPTGGHQLAAGGLWLLKVVLDAAKTDDLEKFRAAVMKMDVPVGSLINGWGVKFDESGQNSNERVQHYMLQWQNGSLVTVWPEELTSNRAKWVPLGPWNQRK
;
A
#
# COMPACT_ATOMS: atom_id res chain seq x y z
N MET A 1 11.79 52.15 18.30
CA MET A 1 11.66 51.07 17.31
C MET A 1 11.81 49.74 18.02
N LYS A 2 10.68 49.12 18.47
CA LYS A 2 10.70 47.79 19.14
C LYS A 2 10.25 46.77 18.11
N LYS A 3 11.17 45.85 17.75
CA LYS A 3 10.84 44.68 16.89
C LYS A 3 10.15 43.64 17.75
N LEU A 4 8.90 43.37 17.43
CA LEU A 4 8.21 42.18 17.92
C LEU A 4 8.72 40.97 17.13
N ILE A 5 9.34 40.04 17.84
CA ILE A 5 9.65 38.69 17.34
C ILE A 5 8.45 37.82 17.73
N ALA A 6 7.63 37.46 16.76
CA ALA A 6 6.57 36.46 16.95
C ALA A 6 7.25 35.08 16.89
N GLY A 7 7.40 34.47 18.06
CA GLY A 7 7.86 33.09 18.16
C GLY A 7 6.74 32.15 17.78
N ALA A 8 6.90 31.39 16.70
CA ALA A 8 6.07 30.24 16.38
C ALA A 8 6.39 29.12 17.36
N LEU A 9 5.56 28.90 18.37
CA LEU A 9 5.60 27.72 19.20
C LEU A 9 5.03 26.53 18.40
N GLY A 10 5.92 25.82 17.74
CA GLY A 10 5.62 24.48 17.23
C GLY A 10 5.46 23.55 18.44
N ILE A 11 4.25 23.07 18.70
CA ILE A 11 4.01 22.03 19.69
C ILE A 11 4.62 20.74 19.15
N ALA A 12 5.88 20.47 19.49
CA ALA A 12 6.48 19.16 19.36
C ALA A 12 5.75 18.25 20.35
N LEU A 13 4.82 17.42 19.84
CA LEU A 13 4.28 16.32 20.64
C LEU A 13 5.46 15.36 20.93
N ALA A 14 6.02 15.49 22.11
CA ALA A 14 7.01 14.55 22.62
C ALA A 14 6.31 13.19 22.79
N PHE A 15 6.62 12.25 21.90
CA PHE A 15 6.23 10.85 22.04
C PHE A 15 7.00 10.26 23.24
N GLN A 16 6.51 10.44 24.44
CA GLN A 16 6.97 9.65 25.59
C GLN A 16 6.32 8.27 25.51
N ILE A 17 6.97 7.36 24.81
CA ILE A 17 6.64 5.94 24.87
C ILE A 17 7.32 5.37 26.11
N GLY A 18 6.68 5.57 27.28
CA GLY A 18 7.06 4.88 28.50
C GLY A 18 6.81 3.38 28.34
N ILE A 19 7.76 2.56 28.79
CA ILE A 19 7.50 1.13 29.05
C ILE A 19 6.57 1.11 30.27
N THR A 20 5.28 1.02 30.03
CA THR A 20 4.29 0.87 31.10
C THR A 20 4.19 -0.61 31.43
N GLN A 21 4.34 -0.96 32.74
CA GLN A 21 3.73 -2.17 33.30
C GLN A 21 2.35 -2.36 32.66
N ALA A 22 1.96 -3.61 32.42
CA ALA A 22 0.68 -3.94 31.79
C ALA A 22 -0.44 -3.14 32.45
N GLN A 23 -0.85 -2.06 31.82
CA GLN A 23 -1.94 -1.20 32.31
C GLN A 23 -3.22 -2.01 32.16
N GLU A 24 -3.96 -2.18 33.23
CA GLU A 24 -5.23 -2.89 33.19
C GLU A 24 -6.19 -2.16 32.23
N LEU A 25 -6.55 -2.82 31.12
CA LEU A 25 -7.42 -2.26 30.10
C LEU A 25 -8.87 -2.23 30.60
N LYS A 26 -9.50 -1.05 30.62
CA LYS A 26 -10.86 -0.86 31.16
C LYS A 26 -11.91 -0.93 30.03
N GLY A 27 -12.52 -2.11 29.87
CA GLY A 27 -13.55 -2.34 28.87
C GLY A 27 -13.00 -2.60 27.48
N GLU A 28 -13.87 -2.58 26.46
CA GLU A 28 -13.53 -2.89 25.07
C GLU A 28 -13.72 -1.68 24.15
N TYR A 29 -12.86 -1.58 23.13
CA TYR A 29 -13.01 -0.71 21.98
C TYR A 29 -13.24 -1.58 20.75
N LYS A 30 -14.46 -1.55 20.20
CA LYS A 30 -14.83 -2.30 19.00
C LYS A 30 -14.44 -1.53 17.74
N LEU A 31 -13.65 -2.16 16.85
CA LEU A 31 -13.30 -1.68 15.53
C LEU A 31 -13.90 -2.61 14.47
N GLY A 32 -14.67 -2.07 13.53
CA GLY A 32 -15.13 -2.83 12.37
C GLY A 32 -13.99 -3.04 11.38
N VAL A 33 -13.80 -4.28 10.92
CA VAL A 33 -12.82 -4.65 9.89
C VAL A 33 -13.57 -5.29 8.74
N LEU A 34 -13.48 -4.69 7.55
CA LEU A 34 -14.06 -5.22 6.33
C LEU A 34 -12.96 -5.67 5.38
N GLU A 35 -12.94 -6.95 5.05
CA GLU A 35 -11.99 -7.48 4.06
C GLU A 35 -12.70 -8.52 3.17
N PRO A 36 -12.30 -8.67 1.90
CA PRO A 36 -12.80 -9.76 1.06
C PRO A 36 -12.15 -11.07 1.51
N LEU A 37 -12.83 -11.82 2.36
CA LEU A 37 -12.33 -13.08 2.93
C LEU A 37 -12.71 -14.29 2.07
N THR A 38 -13.63 -14.09 1.13
CA THR A 38 -14.07 -15.06 0.12
C THR A 38 -13.94 -14.46 -1.28
N GLY A 39 -14.10 -15.29 -2.33
CA GLY A 39 -14.03 -14.86 -3.74
C GLY A 39 -12.60 -14.59 -4.24
N ASN A 40 -12.49 -13.90 -5.37
CA ASN A 40 -11.24 -13.72 -6.13
C ASN A 40 -10.18 -12.86 -5.42
N LEU A 41 -10.57 -12.07 -4.42
CA LEU A 41 -9.69 -11.19 -3.67
C LEU A 41 -9.29 -11.76 -2.29
N ALA A 42 -9.74 -12.98 -1.96
CA ALA A 42 -9.61 -13.57 -0.63
C ALA A 42 -8.17 -13.74 -0.16
N VAL A 43 -7.21 -13.95 -1.05
CA VAL A 43 -5.79 -14.10 -0.69
C VAL A 43 -5.30 -12.83 -0.01
N GLN A 44 -5.52 -11.69 -0.63
CA GLN A 44 -5.11 -10.39 -0.07
C GLN A 44 -5.92 -9.99 1.16
N GLY A 45 -7.24 -10.18 1.12
CA GLY A 45 -8.10 -9.87 2.27
C GLY A 45 -7.69 -10.63 3.54
N LYS A 46 -7.29 -11.89 3.41
CA LYS A 46 -6.79 -12.69 4.54
C LYS A 46 -5.43 -12.19 5.06
N LEU A 47 -4.52 -11.78 4.16
CA LEU A 47 -3.23 -11.19 4.58
C LEU A 47 -3.44 -9.86 5.32
N HIS A 48 -4.38 -9.03 4.88
CA HIS A 48 -4.75 -7.80 5.58
C HIS A 48 -5.36 -8.10 6.95
N LEU A 49 -6.31 -9.02 7.03
CA LEU A 49 -6.92 -9.42 8.30
C LEU A 49 -5.87 -9.94 9.29
N GLU A 50 -4.94 -10.78 8.84
CA GLU A 50 -3.83 -11.25 9.69
C GLU A 50 -2.95 -10.10 10.18
N GLY A 51 -2.66 -9.09 9.35
CA GLY A 51 -1.95 -7.87 9.74
C GLY A 51 -2.69 -7.08 10.81
N TYR A 52 -4.01 -6.91 10.69
CA TYR A 52 -4.86 -6.29 11.73
C TYR A 52 -4.84 -7.09 13.03
N GLU A 53 -4.93 -8.40 12.97
CA GLU A 53 -4.90 -9.27 14.16
C GLU A 53 -3.58 -9.18 14.90
N ILE A 54 -2.45 -9.26 14.18
CA ILE A 54 -1.11 -9.13 14.77
C ILE A 54 -0.96 -7.77 15.46
N MET A 55 -1.36 -6.69 14.79
CA MET A 55 -1.25 -5.35 15.37
C MET A 55 -2.21 -5.14 16.54
N ARG A 56 -3.45 -5.67 16.49
CA ARG A 56 -4.38 -5.68 17.64
C ARG A 56 -3.74 -6.33 18.86
N ASP A 57 -3.10 -7.47 18.69
CA ASP A 57 -2.48 -8.22 19.78
C ASP A 57 -1.30 -7.44 20.39
N LEU A 58 -0.48 -6.79 19.55
CA LEU A 58 0.57 -5.89 20.02
C LEU A 58 0.01 -4.67 20.76
N ILE A 59 -1.01 -4.01 20.22
CA ILE A 59 -1.68 -2.86 20.84
C ILE A 59 -2.20 -3.25 22.22
N ASN A 60 -2.84 -4.40 22.33
CA ASN A 60 -3.42 -4.85 23.61
C ASN A 60 -2.35 -5.28 24.62
N SER A 61 -1.30 -5.96 24.19
CA SER A 61 -0.30 -6.53 25.10
C SER A 61 0.82 -5.57 25.48
N GLN A 62 1.22 -4.66 24.57
CA GLN A 62 2.42 -3.83 24.76
C GLN A 62 2.16 -2.32 24.75
N PHE A 63 1.02 -1.88 24.17
CA PHE A 63 0.80 -0.45 23.92
C PHE A 63 -0.48 0.12 24.56
N GLY A 64 -1.01 -0.55 25.57
CA GLY A 64 -2.09 -0.02 26.43
C GLY A 64 -3.47 0.09 25.77
N GLY A 65 -3.74 -0.75 24.74
CA GLY A 65 -5.02 -0.74 24.04
C GLY A 65 -5.27 0.53 23.22
N VAL A 66 -6.53 0.82 22.95
CA VAL A 66 -7.00 2.06 22.31
C VAL A 66 -7.77 2.89 23.34
N MET A 67 -7.32 4.10 23.60
CA MET A 67 -7.88 4.97 24.66
C MET A 67 -8.00 4.25 26.03
N GLY A 68 -7.00 3.38 26.37
CA GLY A 68 -6.98 2.59 27.60
C GLY A 68 -7.96 1.39 27.62
N ARG A 69 -8.57 1.05 26.50
CA ARG A 69 -9.51 -0.07 26.33
C ARG A 69 -8.92 -1.18 25.47
N LYS A 70 -9.33 -2.42 25.71
CA LYS A 70 -8.94 -3.57 24.89
C LYS A 70 -9.51 -3.42 23.47
N LEU A 71 -8.66 -3.42 22.47
CA LEU A 71 -9.07 -3.40 21.05
C LEU A 71 -9.66 -4.75 20.66
N VAL A 72 -10.88 -4.75 20.14
CA VAL A 72 -11.59 -5.92 19.63
C VAL A 72 -11.97 -5.67 18.17
N LEU A 73 -11.59 -6.59 17.28
CA LEU A 73 -11.94 -6.53 15.88
C LEU A 73 -13.29 -7.22 15.64
N VAL A 74 -14.21 -6.53 14.98
CA VAL A 74 -15.50 -7.07 14.52
C VAL A 74 -15.42 -7.20 13.02
N VAL A 75 -15.23 -8.43 12.55
CA VAL A 75 -14.93 -8.73 11.16
C VAL A 75 -16.18 -8.90 10.33
N GLY A 76 -16.17 -8.38 9.11
CA GLY A 76 -17.16 -8.62 8.05
C GLY A 76 -16.50 -9.06 6.75
N ASP A 77 -17.10 -9.98 6.03
CA ASP A 77 -16.66 -10.43 4.69
C ASP A 77 -17.25 -9.52 3.61
N ALA A 78 -16.41 -8.96 2.77
CA ALA A 78 -16.79 -8.02 1.71
C ALA A 78 -16.28 -8.47 0.33
N PRO A 79 -16.74 -9.62 -0.20
CA PRO A 79 -16.26 -10.18 -1.47
C PRO A 79 -16.62 -9.34 -2.70
N ASP A 80 -17.66 -8.51 -2.60
CA ASP A 80 -18.17 -7.64 -3.67
C ASP A 80 -18.70 -6.30 -3.10
N PRO A 81 -18.97 -5.30 -3.95
CA PRO A 81 -19.45 -3.98 -3.49
C PRO A 81 -20.78 -4.01 -2.73
N THR A 82 -21.68 -4.94 -3.06
CA THR A 82 -22.99 -5.08 -2.38
C THR A 82 -22.78 -5.59 -0.95
N ALA A 83 -21.98 -6.64 -0.80
CA ALA A 83 -21.60 -7.17 0.50
C ALA A 83 -20.83 -6.12 1.33
N ALA A 84 -19.90 -5.38 0.72
CA ALA A 84 -19.13 -4.32 1.39
C ALA A 84 -20.07 -3.25 1.98
N ALA A 85 -21.07 -2.78 1.23
CA ALA A 85 -22.04 -1.79 1.72
C ALA A 85 -22.97 -2.38 2.81
N SER A 86 -23.41 -3.63 2.64
CA SER A 86 -24.29 -4.32 3.60
C SER A 86 -23.58 -4.56 4.93
N GLU A 87 -22.36 -5.08 4.89
CA GLU A 87 -21.55 -5.34 6.08
C GLU A 87 -21.13 -4.04 6.80
N ALA A 88 -20.78 -2.97 6.06
CA ALA A 88 -20.54 -1.66 6.67
C ALA A 88 -21.77 -1.17 7.44
N THR A 89 -22.96 -1.35 6.86
CA THR A 89 -24.23 -1.01 7.53
C THR A 89 -24.46 -1.88 8.76
N ARG A 90 -24.22 -3.21 8.68
CA ARG A 90 -24.35 -4.14 9.82
C ARG A 90 -23.42 -3.74 10.96
N LEU A 91 -22.14 -3.48 10.66
CA LEU A 91 -21.16 -3.06 11.65
C LEU A 91 -21.56 -1.76 12.35
N ALA A 92 -22.07 -0.79 11.62
CA ALA A 92 -22.53 0.49 12.16
C ALA A 92 -23.78 0.34 13.04
N THR A 93 -24.80 -0.39 12.57
CA THR A 93 -26.13 -0.40 13.20
C THR A 93 -26.31 -1.48 14.27
N ARG A 94 -25.83 -2.70 14.01
CA ARG A 94 -25.98 -3.84 14.93
C ARG A 94 -24.82 -3.92 15.91
N GLU A 95 -23.57 -3.84 15.43
CA GLU A 95 -22.38 -3.93 16.27
C GLU A 95 -22.05 -2.60 16.94
N ARG A 96 -22.61 -1.50 16.43
CA ARG A 96 -22.45 -0.13 16.92
C ARG A 96 -21.00 0.35 16.96
N VAL A 97 -20.20 -0.11 15.98
CA VAL A 97 -18.83 0.41 15.82
C VAL A 97 -18.86 1.87 15.40
N LYS A 98 -17.88 2.64 15.82
CA LYS A 98 -17.70 4.06 15.46
C LYS A 98 -16.66 4.26 14.37
N VAL A 99 -15.82 3.27 14.16
CA VAL A 99 -14.79 3.24 13.12
C VAL A 99 -14.87 1.92 12.37
N ILE A 100 -14.78 1.99 11.05
CA ILE A 100 -14.64 0.83 10.14
C ILE A 100 -13.34 1.02 9.38
N THR A 101 -12.55 -0.03 9.22
CA THR A 101 -11.32 -0.09 8.42
C THR A 101 -11.35 -1.22 7.39
N GLY A 102 -10.52 -1.19 6.37
CA GLY A 102 -10.46 -2.13 5.25
C GLY A 102 -11.05 -1.43 4.03
N THR A 103 -11.26 -2.04 3.02
CA THR A 103 -11.44 -3.28 2.33
C THR A 103 -10.30 -3.63 1.35
N PHE A 104 -9.17 -3.05 1.43
CA PHE A 104 -8.01 -2.95 0.54
C PHE A 104 -8.34 -2.64 -0.94
N SER A 105 -9.41 -3.18 -1.49
CA SER A 105 -9.79 -3.03 -2.90
C SER A 105 -10.45 -1.68 -3.20
N SER A 106 -9.94 -0.98 -4.21
CA SER A 106 -10.48 0.31 -4.65
C SER A 106 -11.96 0.25 -5.08
N THR A 107 -12.41 -0.87 -5.57
CA THR A 107 -13.84 -1.08 -5.94
C THR A 107 -14.72 -1.24 -4.69
N LEU A 108 -14.23 -1.91 -3.66
CA LEU A 108 -15.00 -2.23 -2.44
C LEU A 108 -15.06 -1.03 -1.48
N CYS A 109 -13.94 -0.31 -1.31
CA CYS A 109 -13.86 0.81 -0.36
C CYS A 109 -14.84 1.95 -0.71
N GLY A 110 -15.14 2.15 -1.99
CA GLY A 110 -16.14 3.12 -2.42
C GLY A 110 -17.52 2.84 -1.82
N ALA A 111 -18.01 1.61 -1.99
CA ALA A 111 -19.33 1.19 -1.50
C ALA A 111 -19.40 1.15 0.04
N ALA A 112 -18.36 0.59 0.69
CA ALA A 112 -18.29 0.51 2.14
C ALA A 112 -18.26 1.89 2.81
N SER A 113 -17.43 2.82 2.31
CA SER A 113 -17.29 4.16 2.88
C SER A 113 -18.54 5.02 2.72
N GLU A 114 -19.29 4.87 1.63
CA GLU A 114 -20.59 5.54 1.45
C GLU A 114 -21.63 5.00 2.42
N ALA A 115 -21.66 3.67 2.64
CA ALA A 115 -22.54 3.08 3.62
C ALA A 115 -22.19 3.55 5.06
N ALA A 116 -20.91 3.62 5.40
CA ALA A 116 -20.44 4.16 6.66
C ALA A 116 -20.81 5.63 6.84
N ALA A 117 -20.69 6.46 5.78
CA ALA A 117 -21.06 7.89 5.79
C ALA A 117 -22.54 8.09 6.13
N ARG A 118 -23.44 7.30 5.55
CA ARG A 118 -24.87 7.34 5.86
C ARG A 118 -25.20 7.04 7.32
N GLN A 119 -24.31 6.36 8.03
CA GLN A 119 -24.44 6.02 9.46
C GLN A 119 -23.59 6.93 10.36
N ASN A 120 -22.95 7.96 9.81
CA ASN A 120 -22.03 8.86 10.52
C ASN A 120 -20.87 8.11 11.22
N VAL A 121 -20.34 7.07 10.57
CA VAL A 121 -19.23 6.22 11.04
C VAL A 121 -17.95 6.61 10.31
N ILE A 122 -16.84 6.71 11.03
CA ILE A 122 -15.51 6.96 10.47
C ILE A 122 -15.09 5.77 9.60
N TYR A 123 -14.61 6.05 8.39
CA TYR A 123 -14.04 5.05 7.51
C TYR A 123 -12.54 5.31 7.34
N TRP A 124 -11.74 4.43 7.92
CA TRP A 124 -10.30 4.51 7.99
C TRP A 124 -9.67 3.51 7.02
N GLU A 125 -9.29 3.98 5.85
CA GLU A 125 -8.76 3.14 4.78
C GLU A 125 -7.24 3.01 4.85
N THR A 126 -6.73 1.80 4.62
CA THR A 126 -5.32 1.49 4.77
C THR A 126 -4.61 1.14 3.46
N SER A 127 -5.34 0.82 2.38
CA SER A 127 -4.71 0.38 1.13
C SER A 127 -5.51 0.56 -0.16
N CYS A 128 -6.74 1.02 -0.11
CA CYS A 128 -7.51 1.39 -1.31
C CYS A 128 -6.92 2.65 -1.95
N VAL A 129 -6.53 2.58 -3.22
CA VAL A 129 -5.74 3.64 -3.86
C VAL A 129 -6.49 4.44 -4.94
N ASP A 130 -7.79 4.19 -5.21
CA ASP A 130 -8.56 5.03 -6.14
C ASP A 130 -8.39 6.52 -5.79
N PRO A 131 -7.86 7.37 -6.71
CA PRO A 131 -7.66 8.79 -6.43
C PRO A 131 -8.93 9.55 -6.05
N ARG A 132 -10.10 9.06 -6.48
CA ARG A 132 -11.40 9.68 -6.20
C ARG A 132 -11.88 9.40 -4.79
N PHE A 133 -11.36 8.35 -4.13
CA PHE A 133 -11.86 7.85 -2.85
C PHE A 133 -12.02 8.96 -1.79
N THR A 134 -11.01 9.76 -1.54
CA THR A 134 -11.05 10.87 -0.57
C THR A 134 -11.65 12.17 -1.15
N ARG A 135 -11.79 12.29 -2.49
CA ARG A 135 -12.21 13.52 -3.18
C ARG A 135 -13.72 13.62 -3.47
N ARG A 136 -14.53 12.73 -2.86
CA ARG A 136 -16.00 12.69 -3.01
C ARG A 136 -16.74 13.64 -2.06
N GLY A 137 -16.03 14.45 -1.25
CA GLY A 137 -16.62 15.36 -0.29
C GLY A 137 -17.13 14.68 1.00
N LEU A 138 -16.79 13.42 1.24
CA LEU A 138 -17.17 12.68 2.44
C LEU A 138 -16.23 13.06 3.60
N LYS A 139 -16.77 13.63 4.67
CA LYS A 139 -15.98 14.09 5.83
C LYS A 139 -15.51 12.98 6.75
N ASN A 140 -16.12 11.81 6.66
CA ASN A 140 -15.84 10.64 7.51
C ASN A 140 -14.75 9.72 6.93
N VAL A 141 -14.19 10.03 5.77
CA VAL A 141 -13.24 9.16 5.06
C VAL A 141 -11.82 9.67 5.25
N PHE A 142 -10.92 8.76 5.58
CA PHE A 142 -9.49 9.01 5.72
C PHE A 142 -8.71 7.87 5.07
N ARG A 143 -7.61 8.16 4.38
CA ARG A 143 -6.72 7.15 3.80
C ARG A 143 -5.29 7.36 4.24
N THR A 144 -4.67 6.30 4.79
CA THR A 144 -3.30 6.32 5.30
C THR A 144 -2.26 6.09 4.22
N GLU A 145 -2.60 5.32 3.20
CA GLU A 145 -1.80 5.00 2.01
C GLU A 145 -1.77 6.18 1.02
N ILE A 146 -0.79 6.22 0.12
CA ILE A 146 -0.85 7.10 -1.06
C ILE A 146 -2.00 6.70 -1.99
N ASP A 147 -2.42 7.63 -2.82
CA ASP A 147 -3.38 7.32 -3.87
C ASP A 147 -2.71 6.76 -5.15
N GLY A 148 -3.54 6.35 -6.11
CA GLY A 148 -3.05 5.85 -7.40
C GLY A 148 -2.22 6.87 -8.17
N ILE A 149 -2.40 8.17 -7.92
CA ILE A 149 -1.56 9.23 -8.50
C ILE A 149 -0.14 9.11 -7.94
N GLY A 150 -0.01 8.97 -6.62
CA GLY A 150 1.28 8.75 -5.97
C GLY A 150 1.98 7.48 -6.47
N PHE A 151 1.27 6.36 -6.57
CA PHE A 151 1.82 5.12 -7.12
C PHE A 151 2.34 5.29 -8.56
N GLY A 152 1.54 5.89 -9.44
CA GLY A 152 1.95 6.17 -10.81
C GLY A 152 3.18 7.08 -10.87
N TRP A 153 3.22 8.09 -10.00
CA TRP A 153 4.32 9.03 -9.93
C TRP A 153 5.64 8.38 -9.47
N TYR A 154 5.60 7.58 -8.41
CA TYR A 154 6.80 6.86 -7.94
C TYR A 154 7.33 5.86 -8.98
N ASN A 155 6.44 5.13 -9.67
CA ASN A 155 6.84 4.23 -10.75
C ASN A 155 7.58 4.98 -11.86
N VAL A 156 7.02 6.09 -12.32
CA VAL A 156 7.64 6.90 -13.38
C VAL A 156 8.95 7.52 -12.93
N GLU A 157 9.04 7.98 -11.68
CA GLU A 157 10.28 8.49 -11.13
C GLU A 157 11.38 7.43 -11.11
N PHE A 158 11.05 6.22 -10.66
CA PHE A 158 11.96 5.08 -10.69
C PHE A 158 12.39 4.74 -12.14
N ILE A 159 11.46 4.70 -13.07
CA ILE A 159 11.76 4.46 -14.48
C ILE A 159 12.71 5.53 -15.02
N ALA A 160 12.42 6.81 -14.76
CA ALA A 160 13.19 7.93 -15.29
C ALA A 160 14.59 8.05 -14.67
N LYS A 161 14.66 7.99 -13.33
CA LYS A 161 15.90 8.28 -12.60
C LYS A 161 16.78 7.06 -12.37
N TYR A 162 16.18 5.87 -12.33
CA TYR A 162 16.89 4.64 -12.00
C TYR A 162 17.06 3.70 -13.19
N LEU A 163 15.97 3.38 -13.90
CA LEU A 163 16.03 2.42 -15.02
C LEU A 163 16.62 3.04 -16.28
N ALA A 164 16.23 4.25 -16.69
CA ALA A 164 16.68 4.86 -17.94
C ALA A 164 18.22 4.91 -18.07
N PRO A 165 18.99 5.40 -17.05
CA PRO A 165 20.44 5.39 -17.13
C PRO A 165 21.04 3.98 -17.21
N ARG A 166 20.44 3.00 -16.51
CA ARG A 166 20.89 1.59 -16.54
C ARG A 166 20.58 0.88 -17.85
N LEU A 167 19.62 1.38 -18.60
CA LEU A 167 19.30 0.94 -19.96
C LEU A 167 20.10 1.71 -21.03
N GLY A 168 21.00 2.63 -20.63
CA GLY A 168 21.78 3.47 -21.55
C GLY A 168 20.95 4.48 -22.33
N LYS A 169 19.81 4.92 -21.79
CA LYS A 169 18.86 5.82 -22.44
C LYS A 169 18.57 7.06 -21.60
N LYS A 170 18.19 8.14 -22.26
CA LYS A 170 17.51 9.26 -21.61
C LYS A 170 16.03 8.92 -21.41
N PRO A 171 15.34 9.51 -20.44
CA PRO A 171 13.92 9.23 -20.21
C PRO A 171 13.04 9.41 -21.45
N ASN A 172 13.25 10.45 -22.25
CA ASN A 172 12.49 10.72 -23.48
C ASN A 172 12.80 9.77 -24.67
N GLU A 173 13.81 8.91 -24.54
CA GLU A 173 14.14 7.87 -25.50
C GLU A 173 13.52 6.51 -25.14
N LEU A 174 12.91 6.41 -23.93
CA LEU A 174 12.26 5.18 -23.47
C LEU A 174 10.92 4.98 -24.17
N ARG A 175 10.72 3.76 -24.65
CA ARG A 175 9.47 3.24 -25.21
C ARG A 175 8.74 2.49 -24.09
N ILE A 176 7.61 3.02 -23.64
CA ILE A 176 6.85 2.41 -22.53
C ILE A 176 5.54 1.86 -23.06
N ALA A 177 5.26 0.61 -22.75
CA ALA A 177 3.93 0.05 -22.87
C ALA A 177 3.25 -0.01 -21.51
N TYR A 178 1.96 0.29 -21.48
CA TYR A 178 1.10 0.20 -20.32
C TYR A 178 0.10 -0.92 -20.51
N ILE A 179 -0.03 -1.75 -19.50
CA ILE A 179 -1.06 -2.79 -19.41
C ILE A 179 -1.60 -2.81 -17.99
N ALA A 180 -2.92 -2.88 -17.85
CA ALA A 180 -3.53 -2.90 -16.53
C ALA A 180 -4.84 -3.70 -16.51
N GLU A 181 -5.15 -4.25 -15.35
CA GLU A 181 -6.49 -4.75 -15.09
C GLU A 181 -7.50 -3.58 -15.05
N ASP A 182 -8.72 -3.80 -15.51
CA ASP A 182 -9.70 -2.77 -15.85
C ASP A 182 -10.53 -2.23 -14.67
N SER A 183 -10.05 -2.39 -13.42
CA SER A 183 -10.67 -1.79 -12.24
C SER A 183 -10.20 -0.36 -11.99
N SER A 184 -10.85 0.31 -11.03
CA SER A 184 -10.44 1.65 -10.58
C SER A 184 -9.00 1.70 -10.05
N TYR A 185 -8.45 0.60 -9.55
CA TYR A 185 -7.03 0.51 -9.18
C TYR A 185 -6.14 0.54 -10.41
N GLY A 186 -6.32 -0.40 -11.33
CA GLY A 186 -5.48 -0.51 -12.53
C GLY A 186 -5.52 0.75 -13.38
N GLN A 187 -6.72 1.30 -13.63
CA GLN A 187 -6.91 2.54 -14.38
C GLN A 187 -6.28 3.74 -13.67
N GLY A 188 -6.57 3.92 -12.36
CA GLY A 188 -6.12 5.11 -11.63
C GLY A 188 -4.60 5.24 -11.55
N VAL A 189 -3.88 4.14 -11.30
CA VAL A 189 -2.41 4.12 -11.27
C VAL A 189 -1.83 4.32 -12.67
N THR A 190 -2.38 3.64 -13.67
CA THR A 190 -1.88 3.67 -15.05
C THR A 190 -2.03 5.06 -15.67
N GLU A 191 -3.21 5.70 -15.53
CA GLU A 191 -3.42 7.04 -16.09
C GLU A 191 -2.49 8.07 -15.45
N ALA A 192 -2.28 8.02 -14.15
CA ALA A 192 -1.34 8.91 -13.46
C ALA A 192 0.12 8.69 -13.92
N ALA A 193 0.52 7.44 -14.11
CA ALA A 193 1.84 7.12 -14.64
C ALA A 193 2.02 7.65 -16.07
N ARG A 194 1.06 7.43 -16.97
CA ARG A 194 1.06 7.91 -18.35
C ARG A 194 1.17 9.44 -18.43
N GLU A 195 0.35 10.12 -17.64
CA GLU A 195 0.33 11.57 -17.60
C GLU A 195 1.69 12.13 -17.19
N ARG A 196 2.26 11.63 -16.10
CA ARG A 196 3.57 12.07 -15.63
C ARG A 196 4.70 11.73 -16.58
N ALA A 197 4.73 10.49 -17.09
CA ALA A 197 5.74 10.03 -18.04
C ALA A 197 5.82 10.92 -19.28
N LYS A 198 4.66 11.30 -19.81
CA LYS A 198 4.57 12.19 -20.97
C LYS A 198 4.94 13.63 -20.64
N LYS A 199 4.34 14.22 -19.58
CA LYS A 199 4.46 15.66 -19.29
C LYS A 199 5.83 16.04 -18.71
N GLU A 200 6.38 15.24 -17.80
CA GLU A 200 7.62 15.59 -17.11
C GLU A 200 8.86 15.00 -17.77
N PHE A 201 8.75 13.85 -18.41
CA PHE A 201 9.90 13.11 -18.92
C PHE A 201 9.91 12.90 -20.44
N GLY A 202 8.82 13.22 -21.14
CA GLY A 202 8.72 13.06 -22.59
C GLY A 202 8.81 11.62 -23.06
N MET A 203 8.53 10.63 -22.20
CA MET A 203 8.60 9.20 -22.53
C MET A 203 7.60 8.83 -23.64
N GLN A 204 7.99 7.88 -24.48
CA GLN A 204 7.20 7.47 -25.63
C GLN A 204 6.24 6.34 -25.24
N GLU A 205 4.94 6.63 -25.16
CA GLU A 205 3.92 5.60 -25.03
C GLU A 205 3.79 4.83 -26.35
N VAL A 206 3.99 3.52 -26.34
CA VAL A 206 3.95 2.68 -27.54
C VAL A 206 2.78 1.71 -27.55
N ALA A 207 2.16 1.43 -26.41
CA ALA A 207 0.93 0.66 -26.29
C ALA A 207 0.22 0.98 -24.98
N LEU A 208 -1.12 0.85 -25.00
CA LEU A 208 -1.99 0.87 -23.82
C LEU A 208 -3.05 -0.20 -23.98
N GLU A 209 -3.10 -1.16 -23.05
CA GLU A 209 -4.09 -2.23 -23.06
C GLU A 209 -4.70 -2.39 -21.66
N TYR A 210 -6.02 -2.61 -21.63
CA TYR A 210 -6.74 -3.00 -20.43
C TYR A 210 -7.33 -4.39 -20.62
N TYR A 211 -7.42 -5.15 -19.52
CA TYR A 211 -7.98 -6.49 -19.52
C TYR A 211 -8.72 -6.79 -18.22
N THR A 212 -9.65 -7.73 -18.27
CA THR A 212 -10.35 -8.19 -17.06
C THR A 212 -9.45 -9.12 -16.25
N PHE A 213 -9.22 -8.81 -14.96
CA PHE A 213 -8.28 -9.56 -14.09
C PHE A 213 -8.69 -11.02 -13.83
N THR A 214 -9.90 -11.41 -14.19
CA THR A 214 -10.37 -12.80 -14.15
C THR A 214 -10.20 -13.55 -15.46
N THR A 215 -9.54 -12.96 -16.46
CA THR A 215 -9.24 -13.63 -17.74
C THR A 215 -8.34 -14.85 -17.54
N ASN A 216 -8.49 -15.84 -18.38
CA ASN A 216 -7.63 -17.02 -18.44
C ASN A 216 -6.69 -17.02 -19.64
N ASP A 217 -6.74 -15.98 -20.48
CA ASP A 217 -5.86 -15.83 -21.64
C ASP A 217 -5.49 -14.36 -21.88
N LEU A 218 -4.19 -14.06 -21.81
CA LEU A 218 -3.58 -12.76 -22.11
C LEU A 218 -2.72 -12.78 -23.38
N THR A 219 -2.69 -13.92 -24.08
CA THR A 219 -1.91 -14.07 -25.32
C THR A 219 -2.19 -12.98 -26.35
N PRO A 220 -3.45 -12.59 -26.64
CA PRO A 220 -3.72 -11.54 -27.62
C PRO A 220 -3.11 -10.19 -27.23
N VAL A 221 -3.15 -9.85 -25.95
CA VAL A 221 -2.55 -8.62 -25.39
C VAL A 221 -1.02 -8.69 -25.48
N ILE A 222 -0.42 -9.82 -25.12
CA ILE A 222 1.03 -10.03 -25.17
C ILE A 222 1.55 -9.88 -26.62
N LEU A 223 0.84 -10.39 -27.61
CA LEU A 223 1.22 -10.26 -29.02
C LEU A 223 1.19 -8.79 -29.48
N LYS A 224 0.22 -8.00 -29.05
CA LYS A 224 0.19 -6.55 -29.30
C LYS A 224 1.39 -5.84 -28.67
N LEU A 225 1.69 -6.16 -27.40
CA LEU A 225 2.85 -5.61 -26.69
C LEU A 225 4.17 -5.98 -27.39
N LYS A 226 4.29 -7.23 -27.85
CA LYS A 226 5.46 -7.71 -28.59
C LYS A 226 5.66 -6.93 -29.88
N ASN A 227 4.60 -6.67 -30.63
CA ASN A 227 4.65 -5.86 -31.85
C ASN A 227 5.00 -4.39 -31.56
N ALA A 228 4.56 -3.85 -30.42
CA ALA A 228 4.90 -2.50 -29.98
C ALA A 228 6.36 -2.36 -29.56
N ASN A 229 7.07 -3.45 -29.24
CA ASN A 229 8.48 -3.49 -28.87
C ASN A 229 8.87 -2.44 -27.82
N PRO A 230 8.34 -2.49 -26.60
CA PRO A 230 8.66 -1.56 -25.52
C PRO A 230 10.03 -1.84 -24.89
N ASP A 231 10.67 -0.80 -24.35
CA ASP A 231 11.81 -0.96 -23.45
C ASP A 231 11.35 -1.34 -22.03
N VAL A 232 10.27 -0.71 -21.56
CA VAL A 232 9.71 -0.90 -20.23
C VAL A 232 8.23 -1.23 -20.33
N LEU A 233 7.79 -2.23 -19.58
CA LEU A 233 6.39 -2.57 -19.37
C LEU A 233 5.96 -2.07 -18.00
N HIS A 234 5.02 -1.13 -17.96
CA HIS A 234 4.29 -0.76 -16.76
C HIS A 234 3.04 -1.64 -16.68
N HIS A 235 3.02 -2.61 -15.74
CA HIS A 235 1.95 -3.59 -15.65
C HIS A 235 1.30 -3.56 -14.27
N ILE A 236 0.05 -3.13 -14.21
CA ILE A 236 -0.76 -3.13 -12.99
C ILE A 236 -1.69 -4.34 -13.02
N ALA A 237 -1.44 -5.28 -12.12
CA ALA A 237 -2.06 -6.59 -12.10
C ALA A 237 -2.48 -7.02 -10.69
N ARG A 238 -3.36 -8.00 -10.61
CA ARG A 238 -3.66 -8.77 -9.41
C ARG A 238 -2.83 -10.04 -9.36
N ASP A 239 -3.04 -10.88 -8.36
CA ASP A 239 -2.15 -12.02 -8.08
C ASP A 239 -2.17 -13.08 -9.21
N GLN A 240 -3.36 -13.47 -9.65
CA GLN A 240 -3.52 -14.56 -10.62
C GLN A 240 -3.16 -14.14 -12.04
N ASP A 241 -3.58 -12.95 -12.45
CA ASP A 241 -3.31 -12.42 -13.78
C ASP A 241 -1.85 -12.00 -13.97
N ALA A 242 -1.15 -11.56 -12.92
CA ALA A 242 0.30 -11.36 -12.97
C ALA A 242 1.06 -12.67 -13.25
N ILE A 243 0.67 -13.76 -12.58
CA ILE A 243 1.25 -15.09 -12.79
C ILE A 243 0.92 -15.59 -14.21
N LEU A 244 -0.34 -15.43 -14.63
CA LEU A 244 -0.79 -15.81 -15.98
C LEU A 244 0.01 -15.06 -17.06
N PHE A 245 0.06 -13.71 -16.93
CA PHE A 245 0.81 -12.87 -17.87
C PHE A 245 2.28 -13.31 -17.97
N TRP A 246 2.94 -13.55 -16.84
CA TRP A 246 4.35 -13.89 -16.82
C TRP A 246 4.64 -15.24 -17.48
N ARG A 247 3.77 -16.25 -17.27
CA ARG A 247 3.85 -17.55 -17.95
C ARG A 247 3.64 -17.42 -19.45
N GLN A 248 2.58 -16.74 -19.87
CA GLN A 248 2.25 -16.56 -21.28
C GLN A 248 3.26 -15.64 -21.99
N ALA A 249 3.82 -14.62 -21.32
CA ALA A 249 4.91 -13.82 -21.87
C ALA A 249 6.14 -14.67 -22.20
N ARG A 250 6.48 -15.64 -21.34
CA ARG A 250 7.54 -16.61 -21.59
C ARG A 250 7.20 -17.52 -22.79
N GLU A 251 6.01 -18.08 -22.82
CA GLU A 251 5.53 -18.96 -23.93
C GLU A 251 5.56 -18.24 -25.29
N GLN A 252 5.21 -16.96 -25.29
CA GLN A 252 5.22 -16.12 -26.48
C GLN A 252 6.60 -15.51 -26.80
N ASN A 253 7.65 -15.79 -26.02
CA ASN A 253 8.96 -15.14 -26.10
C ASN A 253 8.82 -13.61 -26.19
N PHE A 254 8.01 -13.03 -25.32
CA PHE A 254 7.88 -11.58 -25.17
C PHE A 254 8.99 -11.05 -24.27
N ASP A 255 10.03 -10.54 -24.89
CA ASP A 255 11.16 -9.93 -24.20
C ASP A 255 10.93 -8.44 -23.98
N VAL A 256 11.20 -7.97 -22.76
CA VAL A 256 11.17 -6.58 -22.36
C VAL A 256 12.32 -6.32 -21.38
N LYS A 257 12.89 -5.12 -21.40
CA LYS A 257 14.09 -4.79 -20.61
C LYS A 257 13.81 -4.60 -19.12
N ALA A 258 12.59 -4.20 -18.75
CA ALA A 258 12.13 -4.09 -17.37
C ALA A 258 10.61 -4.18 -17.30
N VAL A 259 10.10 -4.74 -16.19
CA VAL A 259 8.68 -4.72 -15.82
C VAL A 259 8.55 -4.02 -14.49
N VAL A 260 7.64 -3.05 -14.40
CA VAL A 260 7.38 -2.24 -13.20
C VAL A 260 5.91 -2.33 -12.84
N HIS A 261 5.66 -2.65 -11.59
CA HIS A 261 4.33 -2.79 -10.98
C HIS A 261 4.17 -1.84 -9.78
N ALA A 262 2.96 -1.64 -9.31
CA ALA A 262 2.65 -0.90 -8.09
C ALA A 262 1.67 -1.65 -7.19
N GLY A 263 1.98 -1.72 -5.90
CA GLY A 263 1.16 -2.33 -4.86
C GLY A 263 1.64 -3.69 -4.40
N ALA A 264 1.07 -4.13 -3.28
CA ALA A 264 1.38 -5.40 -2.61
C ALA A 264 0.69 -6.62 -3.28
N THR A 265 -0.06 -6.41 -4.35
CA THR A 265 -0.69 -7.45 -5.18
C THR A 265 0.23 -7.85 -6.34
N GLY A 266 -0.18 -8.81 -7.14
CA GLY A 266 0.51 -9.19 -8.37
C GLY A 266 1.97 -9.52 -8.14
N TYR A 267 2.86 -8.77 -8.78
CA TYR A 267 4.31 -8.93 -8.62
C TYR A 267 4.81 -8.59 -7.21
N GLY A 268 4.05 -7.83 -6.43
CA GLY A 268 4.35 -7.51 -5.03
C GLY A 268 3.94 -8.60 -4.03
N ASN A 269 3.21 -9.62 -4.47
CA ASN A 269 2.72 -10.70 -3.63
C ASN A 269 3.72 -11.87 -3.56
N PRO A 270 4.03 -12.43 -2.37
CA PRO A 270 4.84 -13.64 -2.24
C PRO A 270 4.34 -14.83 -3.06
N GLY A 271 3.04 -14.90 -3.35
CA GLY A 271 2.43 -15.91 -4.21
C GLY A 271 3.02 -15.95 -5.62
N PHE A 272 3.47 -14.81 -6.16
CA PHE A 272 4.13 -14.73 -7.46
C PHE A 272 5.41 -15.57 -7.49
N GLY A 273 6.32 -15.35 -6.55
CA GLY A 273 7.55 -16.14 -6.44
C GLY A 273 7.29 -17.60 -6.12
N LYS A 274 6.30 -17.90 -5.24
CA LYS A 274 5.91 -19.27 -4.92
C LYS A 274 5.40 -20.05 -6.14
N ALA A 275 4.64 -19.38 -7.02
CA ALA A 275 4.06 -19.99 -8.23
C ALA A 275 5.07 -20.19 -9.38
N LEU A 276 6.13 -19.37 -9.43
CA LEU A 276 7.03 -19.28 -10.57
C LEU A 276 8.47 -19.69 -10.25
N GLY A 277 8.84 -19.79 -8.96
CA GLY A 277 10.20 -20.16 -8.55
C GLY A 277 11.24 -19.19 -9.14
N ASN A 278 12.29 -19.74 -9.76
CA ASN A 278 13.34 -18.94 -10.39
C ASN A 278 12.85 -18.10 -11.58
N ASP A 279 11.78 -18.51 -12.23
CA ASP A 279 11.19 -17.73 -13.34
C ASP A 279 10.59 -16.40 -12.86
N ALA A 280 10.37 -16.21 -11.55
CA ALA A 280 9.91 -14.95 -10.97
C ALA A 280 10.95 -13.83 -11.01
N ASN A 281 12.24 -14.13 -11.27
CA ASN A 281 13.32 -13.16 -11.19
C ASN A 281 13.14 -11.97 -12.17
N GLY A 282 13.40 -10.77 -11.66
CA GLY A 282 13.58 -9.56 -12.47
C GLY A 282 12.51 -8.48 -12.39
N PRO A 283 11.19 -8.76 -12.32
CA PRO A 283 10.17 -7.72 -12.21
C PRO A 283 10.33 -6.88 -10.95
N PHE A 284 9.95 -5.62 -11.08
CA PHE A 284 9.91 -4.66 -9.99
C PHE A 284 8.48 -4.46 -9.49
N ALA A 285 8.33 -4.27 -8.19
CA ALA A 285 7.08 -3.90 -7.55
C ALA A 285 7.31 -2.74 -6.57
N LEU A 286 6.58 -1.64 -6.75
CA LEU A 286 6.52 -0.55 -5.79
C LEU A 286 5.60 -0.97 -4.65
N SER A 287 6.13 -1.11 -3.43
CA SER A 287 5.38 -1.60 -2.27
C SER A 287 6.04 -1.17 -0.96
N GLU A 288 5.62 -1.77 0.15
CA GLU A 288 6.22 -1.63 1.47
C GLU A 288 7.61 -2.29 1.51
N PRO A 289 8.48 -1.90 2.48
CA PRO A 289 9.84 -2.38 2.51
C PRO A 289 9.93 -3.88 2.80
N GLY A 290 10.67 -4.59 1.96
CA GLY A 290 11.01 -6.00 2.09
C GLY A 290 12.42 -6.26 2.64
N PRO A 291 12.97 -7.46 2.43
CA PRO A 291 14.34 -7.81 2.81
C PRO A 291 15.37 -6.81 2.28
N GLY A 292 16.34 -6.49 3.12
CA GLY A 292 17.40 -5.52 2.80
C GLY A 292 17.09 -4.08 3.18
N PHE A 293 15.85 -3.77 3.58
CA PHE A 293 15.54 -2.45 4.13
C PHE A 293 16.31 -2.20 5.43
N ILE A 294 16.94 -1.01 5.53
CA ILE A 294 17.81 -0.64 6.64
C ILE A 294 16.99 0.07 7.72
N LEU A 295 16.53 -0.69 8.71
CA LEU A 295 15.71 -0.18 9.81
C LEU A 295 16.36 0.98 10.57
N ASP A 296 17.69 0.99 10.70
CA ASP A 296 18.43 2.04 11.42
C ASP A 296 18.39 3.41 10.73
N LYS A 297 17.85 3.48 9.51
CA LYS A 297 17.54 4.74 8.83
C LYS A 297 16.21 5.36 9.24
N MET A 298 15.35 4.58 9.91
CA MET A 298 14.12 5.10 10.51
C MET A 298 14.42 5.90 11.78
N ARG A 299 13.46 6.71 12.21
CA ARG A 299 13.51 7.37 13.52
C ARG A 299 13.35 6.36 14.65
N PRO A 300 13.87 6.63 15.87
CA PRO A 300 13.85 5.67 16.97
C PRO A 300 12.45 5.12 17.31
N GLU A 301 11.44 5.98 17.27
CA GLU A 301 10.05 5.59 17.51
C GLU A 301 9.52 4.64 16.44
N GLY A 302 9.85 4.90 15.16
CA GLY A 302 9.51 4.02 14.04
C GLY A 302 10.25 2.69 14.12
N GLN A 303 11.54 2.71 14.45
CA GLN A 303 12.31 1.47 14.64
C GLN A 303 11.67 0.56 15.70
N LYS A 304 11.24 1.15 16.83
CA LYS A 304 10.67 0.41 17.95
C LYS A 304 9.41 -0.37 17.52
N ILE A 305 8.48 0.31 16.88
CA ILE A 305 7.21 -0.33 16.47
C ILE A 305 7.42 -1.29 15.30
N GLU A 306 8.30 -0.96 14.36
CA GLU A 306 8.62 -1.84 13.22
C GLU A 306 9.27 -3.16 13.69
N ARG A 307 10.22 -3.11 14.64
CA ARG A 307 10.83 -4.32 15.22
C ARG A 307 9.80 -5.17 15.95
N ALA A 308 8.98 -4.57 16.82
CA ALA A 308 7.92 -5.29 17.54
C ALA A 308 6.93 -5.96 16.57
N PHE A 309 6.56 -5.27 15.49
CA PHE A 309 5.69 -5.81 14.47
C PHE A 309 6.33 -6.99 13.71
N ARG A 310 7.59 -6.87 13.28
CA ARG A 310 8.31 -7.97 12.61
C ARG A 310 8.47 -9.19 13.50
N GLU A 311 8.78 -9.01 14.77
CA GLU A 311 8.86 -10.10 15.75
C GLU A 311 7.49 -10.80 15.91
N ALA A 312 6.40 -10.05 15.98
CA ALA A 312 5.06 -10.59 16.08
C ALA A 312 4.63 -11.35 14.80
N VAL A 313 4.98 -10.81 13.61
CA VAL A 313 4.77 -11.52 12.33
C VAL A 313 5.55 -12.83 12.33
N LYS A 314 6.83 -12.83 12.71
CA LYS A 314 7.64 -14.02 12.79
C LYS A 314 7.04 -15.07 13.74
N ALA A 315 6.61 -14.65 14.90
CA ALA A 315 5.96 -15.54 15.87
C ALA A 315 4.65 -16.15 15.35
N LYS A 316 3.87 -15.39 14.58
CA LYS A 316 2.57 -15.83 14.04
C LYS A 316 2.72 -16.70 12.79
N THR A 317 3.59 -16.31 11.86
CA THR A 317 3.66 -16.87 10.49
C THR A 317 4.91 -17.73 10.24
N GLY A 318 5.92 -17.64 11.09
CA GLY A 318 7.25 -18.23 10.88
C GLY A 318 8.13 -17.45 9.88
N SER A 319 7.61 -16.38 9.26
CA SER A 319 8.35 -15.55 8.30
C SER A 319 9.04 -14.37 8.99
N ASP A 320 10.31 -14.15 8.68
CA ASP A 320 11.05 -12.94 9.16
C ASP A 320 10.61 -11.65 8.45
N VAL A 321 9.81 -11.76 7.39
CA VAL A 321 9.43 -10.64 6.55
C VAL A 321 7.92 -10.56 6.45
N PRO A 322 7.31 -9.45 6.91
CA PRO A 322 5.89 -9.19 6.68
C PRO A 322 5.61 -9.05 5.17
N THR A 323 4.44 -9.49 4.74
CA THR A 323 3.94 -9.15 3.39
C THR A 323 3.48 -7.69 3.36
N GLY A 324 3.36 -7.09 2.16
CA GLY A 324 2.79 -5.74 2.04
C GLY A 324 1.38 -5.64 2.63
N GLY A 325 0.52 -6.67 2.44
CA GLY A 325 -0.81 -6.71 3.06
C GLY A 325 -0.77 -6.64 4.60
N HIS A 326 0.15 -7.39 5.24
CA HIS A 326 0.38 -7.29 6.68
C HIS A 326 0.80 -5.87 7.10
N GLN A 327 1.74 -5.27 6.35
CA GLN A 327 2.32 -3.97 6.67
C GLN A 327 1.33 -2.83 6.52
N LEU A 328 0.51 -2.84 5.46
CA LEU A 328 -0.54 -1.85 5.21
C LEU A 328 -1.60 -1.87 6.31
N ALA A 329 -2.14 -3.04 6.60
CA ALA A 329 -3.15 -3.21 7.65
C ALA A 329 -2.61 -2.83 9.03
N ALA A 330 -1.44 -3.34 9.39
CA ALA A 330 -0.82 -3.06 10.69
C ALA A 330 -0.42 -1.58 10.85
N GLY A 331 0.18 -0.99 9.81
CA GLY A 331 0.59 0.42 9.82
C GLY A 331 -0.61 1.36 9.94
N GLY A 332 -1.67 1.09 9.18
CA GLY A 332 -2.91 1.86 9.26
C GLY A 332 -3.62 1.72 10.59
N LEU A 333 -3.66 0.51 11.19
CA LEU A 333 -4.25 0.29 12.50
C LEU A 333 -3.43 0.96 13.62
N TRP A 334 -2.10 0.90 13.54
CA TRP A 334 -1.23 1.62 14.46
C TRP A 334 -1.48 3.13 14.42
N LEU A 335 -1.56 3.71 13.22
CA LEU A 335 -1.85 5.13 13.07
C LEU A 335 -3.24 5.49 13.59
N LEU A 336 -4.26 4.65 13.34
CA LEU A 336 -5.60 4.85 13.90
C LEU A 336 -5.57 4.92 15.45
N LYS A 337 -4.85 3.98 16.08
CA LYS A 337 -4.63 4.01 17.55
C LYS A 337 -4.01 5.34 17.98
N VAL A 338 -2.95 5.78 17.33
CA VAL A 338 -2.27 7.04 17.66
C VAL A 338 -3.23 8.23 17.58
N VAL A 339 -4.06 8.28 16.53
CA VAL A 339 -5.07 9.34 16.38
C VAL A 339 -6.14 9.28 17.47
N LEU A 340 -6.70 8.09 17.73
CA LEU A 340 -7.76 7.92 18.75
C LEU A 340 -7.25 8.26 20.16
N ASP A 341 -6.03 7.88 20.49
CA ASP A 341 -5.40 8.19 21.77
C ASP A 341 -5.15 9.71 21.92
N ALA A 342 -4.76 10.38 20.85
CA ALA A 342 -4.58 11.84 20.86
C ALA A 342 -5.91 12.60 20.93
N ALA A 343 -6.91 12.15 20.16
CA ALA A 343 -8.24 12.74 20.13
C ALA A 343 -9.05 12.47 21.41
N LYS A 344 -8.77 11.36 22.08
CA LYS A 344 -9.53 10.81 23.25
C LYS A 344 -11.02 10.62 22.95
N THR A 345 -11.38 10.42 21.70
CA THR A 345 -12.77 10.29 21.22
C THR A 345 -12.82 9.67 19.83
N ASP A 346 -13.94 9.05 19.49
CA ASP A 346 -14.34 8.58 18.17
C ASP A 346 -15.55 9.38 17.62
N ASP A 347 -15.84 10.54 18.20
CA ASP A 347 -16.74 11.53 17.61
C ASP A 347 -16.13 12.08 16.32
N LEU A 348 -16.86 12.00 15.20
CA LEU A 348 -16.33 12.29 13.88
C LEU A 348 -15.69 13.68 13.75
N GLU A 349 -16.33 14.71 14.28
CA GLU A 349 -15.84 16.09 14.12
C GLU A 349 -14.55 16.31 14.92
N LYS A 350 -14.50 15.81 16.16
CA LYS A 350 -13.32 15.91 17.01
C LYS A 350 -12.18 15.03 16.52
N PHE A 351 -12.50 13.82 16.05
CA PHE A 351 -11.53 12.92 15.42
C PHE A 351 -10.92 13.58 14.20
N ARG A 352 -11.75 14.12 13.28
CA ARG A 352 -11.28 14.82 12.09
C ARG A 352 -10.38 16.01 12.48
N ALA A 353 -10.77 16.82 13.46
CA ALA A 353 -9.96 17.93 13.94
C ALA A 353 -8.58 17.48 14.48
N ALA A 354 -8.48 16.29 15.09
CA ALA A 354 -7.23 15.70 15.54
C ALA A 354 -6.38 15.22 14.34
N VAL A 355 -7.00 14.51 13.38
CA VAL A 355 -6.34 14.05 12.14
C VAL A 355 -5.71 15.21 11.37
N MET A 356 -6.45 16.32 11.17
CA MET A 356 -5.98 17.50 10.43
C MET A 356 -4.80 18.24 11.10
N LYS A 357 -4.54 17.99 12.37
CA LYS A 357 -3.41 18.57 13.11
C LYS A 357 -2.16 17.69 13.08
N MET A 358 -2.27 16.47 12.57
CA MET A 358 -1.12 15.57 12.54
C MET A 358 -0.09 16.04 11.51
N ASP A 359 1.16 16.11 11.94
CA ASP A 359 2.32 16.29 11.07
C ASP A 359 3.49 15.48 11.67
N VAL A 360 3.58 14.22 11.26
CA VAL A 360 4.56 13.25 11.72
C VAL A 360 5.57 13.02 10.59
N PRO A 361 6.88 13.21 10.85
CA PRO A 361 7.87 13.09 9.79
C PRO A 361 8.06 11.64 9.32
N VAL A 362 8.54 11.50 8.08
CA VAL A 362 8.98 10.22 7.51
C VAL A 362 9.97 9.52 8.44
N GLY A 363 9.85 8.21 8.55
CA GLY A 363 10.65 7.36 9.44
C GLY A 363 10.05 7.10 10.83
N SER A 364 8.94 7.74 11.19
CA SER A 364 8.37 7.66 12.55
C SER A 364 7.36 6.52 12.76
N LEU A 365 6.80 5.99 11.68
CA LEU A 365 5.77 4.94 11.72
C LEU A 365 6.27 3.64 11.10
N ILE A 366 5.44 2.59 11.17
CA ILE A 366 5.66 1.34 10.42
C ILE A 366 5.92 1.64 8.95
N ASN A 367 6.72 0.85 8.30
CA ASN A 367 7.16 1.03 6.91
C ASN A 367 8.07 2.25 6.67
N GLY A 368 8.53 2.92 7.70
CA GLY A 368 9.27 4.18 7.56
C GLY A 368 8.40 5.35 7.15
N TRP A 369 7.08 5.25 7.33
CA TRP A 369 6.16 6.33 6.97
C TRP A 369 6.13 7.45 8.00
N GLY A 370 5.62 8.59 7.57
CA GLY A 370 5.09 9.66 8.38
C GLY A 370 3.61 9.85 8.09
N VAL A 371 3.03 10.96 8.56
CA VAL A 371 1.65 11.31 8.27
C VAL A 371 1.40 12.81 8.28
N LYS A 372 0.62 13.26 7.31
CA LYS A 372 0.05 14.60 7.25
C LYS A 372 -1.15 14.55 6.33
N PHE A 373 -2.34 14.67 6.90
CA PHE A 373 -3.56 14.63 6.11
C PHE A 373 -3.89 16.00 5.49
N ASP A 374 -4.36 15.97 4.26
CA ASP A 374 -5.00 17.12 3.63
C ASP A 374 -6.49 17.22 3.99
N GLU A 375 -7.15 18.31 3.56
CA GLU A 375 -8.56 18.54 3.86
C GLU A 375 -9.51 17.48 3.30
N SER A 376 -9.10 16.71 2.31
CA SER A 376 -9.89 15.60 1.77
C SER A 376 -9.83 14.35 2.64
N GLY A 377 -8.91 14.28 3.62
CA GLY A 377 -8.65 13.08 4.43
C GLY A 377 -7.62 12.15 3.80
N GLN A 378 -6.86 12.62 2.81
CA GLN A 378 -5.75 11.90 2.20
C GLN A 378 -4.45 12.16 2.97
N ASN A 379 -3.71 11.09 3.30
CA ASN A 379 -2.34 11.24 3.76
C ASN A 379 -1.46 11.74 2.60
N SER A 380 -0.63 12.73 2.87
CA SER A 380 0.23 13.37 1.87
C SER A 380 1.25 12.37 1.32
N ASN A 381 1.41 12.36 -0.01
CA ASN A 381 2.43 11.56 -0.69
C ASN A 381 3.86 11.88 -0.20
N GLU A 382 4.10 13.09 0.33
CA GLU A 382 5.39 13.49 0.91
C GLU A 382 5.70 12.81 2.25
N ARG A 383 4.69 12.23 2.91
CA ARG A 383 4.82 11.55 4.20
C ARG A 383 4.80 10.03 4.07
N VAL A 384 4.39 9.50 2.94
CA VAL A 384 4.33 8.05 2.71
C VAL A 384 5.51 7.64 1.83
N GLN A 385 6.55 7.07 2.45
CA GLN A 385 7.71 6.56 1.74
C GLN A 385 7.38 5.22 1.09
N HIS A 386 7.63 5.10 -0.20
CA HIS A 386 7.51 3.84 -0.94
C HIS A 386 8.85 3.32 -1.38
N TYR A 387 8.90 2.00 -1.62
CA TYR A 387 10.12 1.27 -1.94
C TYR A 387 9.90 0.48 -3.22
N MET A 388 10.90 0.50 -4.09
CA MET A 388 10.91 -0.43 -5.21
C MET A 388 11.57 -1.72 -4.77
N LEU A 389 10.85 -2.81 -4.91
CA LEU A 389 11.33 -4.15 -4.66
C LEU A 389 11.59 -4.86 -5.99
N GLN A 390 12.45 -5.86 -5.99
CA GLN A 390 12.72 -6.72 -7.14
C GLN A 390 12.77 -8.18 -6.74
N TRP A 391 12.18 -9.03 -7.55
CA TRP A 391 12.34 -10.47 -7.40
C TRP A 391 13.78 -10.88 -7.70
N GLN A 392 14.47 -11.46 -6.72
CA GLN A 392 15.85 -11.94 -6.81
C GLN A 392 15.99 -13.27 -6.06
N ASN A 393 16.31 -14.35 -6.79
CA ASN A 393 16.57 -15.68 -6.23
C ASN A 393 15.44 -16.15 -5.29
N GLY A 394 14.19 -16.03 -5.75
CA GLY A 394 13.01 -16.45 -5.00
C GLY A 394 12.56 -15.53 -3.87
N SER A 395 13.20 -14.37 -3.69
CA SER A 395 12.84 -13.37 -2.68
C SER A 395 12.53 -12.03 -3.33
N LEU A 396 11.50 -11.35 -2.84
CA LEU A 396 11.17 -9.99 -3.23
C LEU A 396 11.92 -9.02 -2.31
N VAL A 397 13.02 -8.43 -2.79
CA VAL A 397 13.93 -7.63 -1.98
C VAL A 397 13.85 -6.15 -2.31
N THR A 398 13.97 -5.28 -1.31
CA THR A 398 14.04 -3.82 -1.51
C THR A 398 15.32 -3.47 -2.25
N VAL A 399 15.23 -2.65 -3.32
CA VAL A 399 16.37 -2.23 -4.14
C VAL A 399 16.49 -0.72 -4.31
N TRP A 400 15.42 0.04 -4.00
CA TRP A 400 15.40 1.50 -4.09
C TRP A 400 14.41 2.09 -3.05
N PRO A 401 14.66 3.28 -2.49
CA PRO A 401 15.86 4.14 -2.68
C PRO A 401 17.16 3.47 -2.21
N GLU A 402 18.27 3.71 -2.93
CA GLU A 402 19.53 2.98 -2.68
C GLU A 402 20.14 3.25 -1.31
N GLU A 403 19.88 4.42 -0.72
CA GLU A 403 20.35 4.81 0.62
C GLU A 403 19.57 4.14 1.77
N LEU A 404 18.41 3.54 1.45
CA LEU A 404 17.53 2.87 2.42
C LEU A 404 17.61 1.34 2.35
N THR A 405 18.48 0.80 1.49
CA THR A 405 18.59 -0.65 1.31
C THR A 405 20.00 -1.14 1.15
N SER A 406 20.25 -2.38 1.61
CA SER A 406 21.52 -3.09 1.40
C SER A 406 21.60 -3.81 0.05
N ASN A 407 20.49 -3.96 -0.66
CA ASN A 407 20.44 -4.62 -1.96
C ASN A 407 20.61 -3.66 -3.13
N ARG A 408 20.86 -4.23 -4.32
CA ARG A 408 20.91 -3.50 -5.59
C ARG A 408 20.08 -4.26 -6.61
N ALA A 409 19.50 -3.54 -7.56
CA ALA A 409 18.80 -4.20 -8.67
C ALA A 409 19.76 -5.03 -9.51
N LYS A 410 19.27 -6.19 -9.94
CA LYS A 410 19.94 -7.13 -10.83
C LYS A 410 19.16 -7.24 -12.14
N TRP A 411 19.80 -7.80 -13.16
CA TRP A 411 19.14 -8.06 -14.45
C TRP A 411 18.44 -6.82 -15.03
N VAL A 412 19.16 -5.70 -15.10
CA VAL A 412 18.75 -4.49 -15.78
C VAL A 412 19.78 -4.17 -16.88
N PRO A 413 19.45 -4.43 -18.16
CA PRO A 413 18.19 -4.96 -18.68
C PRO A 413 17.93 -6.42 -18.32
N LEU A 414 16.63 -6.81 -18.29
CA LEU A 414 16.24 -8.21 -18.32
C LEU A 414 16.74 -8.84 -19.63
N GLY A 415 17.43 -9.96 -19.51
CA GLY A 415 17.82 -10.75 -20.68
C GLY A 415 16.62 -11.44 -21.35
N PRO A 416 16.82 -11.96 -22.59
CA PRO A 416 15.82 -12.79 -23.24
C PRO A 416 15.47 -14.02 -22.38
N TRP A 417 14.25 -14.54 -22.53
CA TRP A 417 13.76 -15.66 -21.71
C TRP A 417 14.67 -16.88 -21.71
N ASN A 418 15.27 -17.20 -22.85
CA ASN A 418 16.19 -18.33 -23.00
C ASN A 418 17.54 -18.15 -22.29
N GLN A 419 17.84 -16.96 -21.78
CA GLN A 419 19.07 -16.61 -21.05
C GLN A 419 18.81 -16.32 -19.56
N ARG A 420 17.53 -16.28 -19.12
CA ARG A 420 17.18 -16.09 -17.71
C ARG A 420 17.43 -17.40 -16.95
N LYS A 421 18.27 -17.34 -15.91
CA LYS A 421 18.62 -18.47 -15.03
C LYS A 421 18.04 -18.29 -13.65
#